data_9ffd31ddab37df548e94ebe154f2bd61
#
_entry.id   9ffd31ddab37df548e94ebe154f2bd61
#
_cell.length_a   1.000
_cell.length_b   1.000
_cell.length_c   1.000
_cell.angle_alpha   90.00
_cell.angle_beta   90.00
_cell.angle_gamma   90.00
#
_symmetry.space_group_name_H-M   'P 1'
#
loop_
_entity.id
_entity.type
_entity.pdbx_description
1 polymer ?
#
loop_
_entity_poly.entity_id
_entity_poly.type
_entity_poly.pdbx_seq_one_letter_code
_entity_poly.pdbx_strand_id
1 'polypeptide(L)'
;MESRPDWNSYFKEIVQVTSKRSPCDRLKVGCLIVKDNRIISQGYNGFLPGCPHTSIVRDNHEQATIHAEQNAICDCAKRGVSCNDATAYITHYPCLICTRLLIAAGVREIKYIEDYRNDELVEYFVQQKSICLVKLQ
;
A
#
# COMPACT_ATOMS: atom_id res chain seq x y z
N MET A 1 4.36 -32.67 -6.49
CA MET A 1 4.42 -31.50 -7.37
C MET A 1 3.58 -30.37 -6.78
N GLU A 2 4.16 -29.21 -6.64
CA GLU A 2 3.44 -28.05 -6.14
C GLU A 2 2.58 -27.46 -7.24
N SER A 3 1.36 -27.09 -6.89
CA SER A 3 0.53 -26.38 -7.83
C SER A 3 0.96 -24.91 -7.89
N ARG A 4 0.66 -24.30 -9.01
CA ARG A 4 0.92 -22.88 -9.24
C ARG A 4 0.12 -22.05 -8.23
N PRO A 5 0.70 -21.03 -7.59
CA PRO A 5 -0.05 -20.19 -6.66
C PRO A 5 -1.14 -19.41 -7.39
N ASP A 6 -2.27 -19.17 -6.72
CA ASP A 6 -3.28 -18.27 -7.26
C ASP A 6 -2.77 -16.82 -7.18
N TRP A 7 -3.49 -15.90 -7.83
CA TRP A 7 -3.05 -14.52 -7.91
C TRP A 7 -2.93 -13.84 -6.54
N ASN A 8 -3.84 -14.11 -5.62
CA ASN A 8 -3.77 -13.51 -4.28
C ASN A 8 -2.56 -14.03 -3.51
N SER A 9 -2.28 -15.32 -3.58
CA SER A 9 -1.10 -15.91 -2.92
C SER A 9 0.19 -15.36 -3.52
N TYR A 10 0.23 -15.24 -4.84
CA TYR A 10 1.37 -14.71 -5.58
C TYR A 10 1.67 -13.27 -5.17
N PHE A 11 0.67 -12.39 -5.22
CA PHE A 11 0.87 -10.99 -4.87
C PHE A 11 1.11 -10.80 -3.37
N LYS A 12 0.53 -11.65 -2.53
CA LYS A 12 0.82 -11.65 -1.10
C LYS A 12 2.30 -11.86 -0.84
N GLU A 13 2.91 -12.86 -1.49
CA GLU A 13 4.35 -13.11 -1.32
C GLU A 13 5.18 -11.93 -1.83
N ILE A 14 4.83 -11.37 -2.98
CA ILE A 14 5.58 -10.25 -3.55
C ILE A 14 5.50 -9.02 -2.63
N VAL A 15 4.32 -8.69 -2.12
CA VAL A 15 4.18 -7.51 -1.26
C VAL A 15 4.93 -7.69 0.06
N GLN A 16 5.01 -8.92 0.56
CA GLN A 16 5.80 -9.20 1.76
C GLN A 16 7.30 -8.99 1.50
N VAL A 17 7.79 -9.44 0.36
CA VAL A 17 9.18 -9.19 -0.04
C VAL A 17 9.43 -7.70 -0.23
N THR A 18 8.49 -7.01 -0.87
CA THR A 18 8.59 -5.56 -1.10
C THR A 18 8.74 -4.79 0.23
N SER A 19 7.99 -5.18 1.25
CA SER A 19 8.06 -4.53 2.56
C SER A 19 9.44 -4.63 3.20
N LYS A 20 10.20 -5.66 2.89
CA LYS A 20 11.54 -5.86 3.46
C LYS A 20 12.54 -4.81 3.00
N ARG A 21 12.25 -4.10 1.93
CA ARG A 21 13.08 -2.99 1.45
C ARG A 21 12.95 -1.74 2.32
N SER A 22 11.92 -1.66 3.18
CA SER A 22 11.73 -0.50 4.04
C SER A 22 12.91 -0.32 5.00
N PRO A 23 13.47 0.89 5.11
CA PRO A 23 14.51 1.19 6.10
C PRO A 23 13.95 1.44 7.50
N CYS A 24 12.63 1.46 7.66
CA CYS A 24 12.01 1.77 8.95
C CYS A 24 12.12 0.57 9.89
N ASP A 25 12.66 0.78 11.08
CA ASP A 25 12.83 -0.29 12.07
C ASP A 25 11.53 -0.62 12.78
N ARG A 26 10.68 0.38 12.96
CA ARG A 26 9.46 0.26 13.75
C ARG A 26 8.41 -0.64 13.07
N LEU A 27 8.17 -0.43 11.78
CA LEU A 27 7.21 -1.19 11.01
C LEU A 27 7.59 -1.12 9.53
N LYS A 28 7.63 -2.27 8.88
CA LYS A 28 7.94 -2.35 7.45
C LYS A 28 6.66 -2.70 6.71
N VAL A 29 6.21 -1.78 5.87
CA VAL A 29 4.99 -1.91 5.09
C VAL A 29 5.33 -1.93 3.61
N GLY A 30 4.62 -2.78 2.86
CA GLY A 30 4.73 -2.84 1.41
C GLY A 30 3.37 -2.63 0.76
N CYS A 31 3.40 -2.10 -0.46
CA CYS A 31 2.19 -1.90 -1.25
C CYS A 31 2.47 -2.20 -2.71
N LEU A 32 1.59 -2.97 -3.33
CA LEU A 32 1.60 -3.19 -4.78
C LEU A 32 0.32 -2.59 -5.36
N ILE A 33 0.44 -1.94 -6.50
CA ILE A 33 -0.72 -1.56 -7.30
C ILE A 33 -0.75 -2.51 -8.50
N VAL A 34 -1.87 -3.23 -8.64
CA VAL A 34 -2.00 -4.30 -9.64
C VAL A 34 -3.19 -3.99 -10.53
N LYS A 35 -3.02 -4.15 -11.84
CA LYS A 35 -4.07 -3.97 -12.81
C LYS A 35 -3.99 -5.08 -13.85
N ASP A 36 -5.12 -5.76 -14.10
CA ASP A 36 -5.16 -6.89 -15.02
C ASP A 36 -4.08 -7.95 -14.69
N ASN A 37 -3.91 -8.23 -13.39
CA ASN A 37 -2.91 -9.16 -12.88
C ASN A 37 -1.46 -8.78 -13.22
N ARG A 38 -1.23 -7.49 -13.47
CA ARG A 38 0.12 -6.95 -13.70
C ARG A 38 0.44 -5.93 -12.62
N ILE A 39 1.63 -6.03 -12.05
CA ILE A 39 2.11 -5.03 -11.09
C ILE A 39 2.46 -3.77 -11.88
N ILE A 40 1.73 -2.70 -11.62
CA ILE A 40 1.99 -1.42 -12.30
C ILE A 40 2.79 -0.47 -11.41
N SER A 41 2.83 -0.71 -10.10
CA SER A 41 3.64 0.05 -9.17
C SER A 41 3.85 -0.74 -7.89
N GLN A 42 4.92 -0.40 -7.19
CA GLN A 42 5.20 -0.96 -5.87
C GLN A 42 5.85 0.12 -5.01
N GLY A 43 5.62 0.03 -3.73
CA GLY A 43 6.16 0.96 -2.78
C GLY A 43 6.37 0.32 -1.41
N TYR A 44 7.23 0.93 -0.63
CA TYR A 44 7.42 0.58 0.78
C TYR A 44 7.58 1.87 1.56
N ASN A 45 7.30 1.83 2.85
CA ASN A 45 7.44 3.03 3.66
C ASN A 45 8.93 3.38 3.81
N GLY A 46 9.26 4.65 3.67
CA GLY A 46 10.65 5.06 3.73
C GLY A 46 10.84 6.53 3.39
N PHE A 47 12.10 6.88 3.29
CA PHE A 47 12.50 8.26 3.00
C PHE A 47 12.32 8.59 1.52
N LEU A 48 12.23 9.88 1.22
CA LEU A 48 12.10 10.29 -0.18
C LEU A 48 13.34 9.86 -0.95
N PRO A 49 13.20 9.40 -2.20
CA PRO A 49 14.35 9.00 -3.01
C PRO A 49 15.37 10.12 -3.10
N GLY A 50 16.64 9.78 -2.82
CA GLY A 50 17.75 10.74 -2.87
C GLY A 50 17.92 11.60 -1.63
N CYS A 51 16.99 11.53 -0.67
CA CYS A 51 17.12 12.25 0.59
C CYS A 51 17.87 11.42 1.64
N PRO A 52 18.51 12.07 2.64
CA PRO A 52 19.15 11.32 3.72
C PRO A 52 18.18 10.46 4.49
N HIS A 53 18.62 9.27 4.90
CA HIS A 53 17.84 8.38 5.76
C HIS A 53 17.92 8.84 7.21
N THR A 54 17.45 10.05 7.47
CA THR A 54 17.48 10.68 8.78
C THR A 54 16.07 11.06 9.20
N SER A 55 15.64 10.50 10.33
CA SER A 55 14.32 10.78 10.88
C SER A 55 14.22 12.25 11.32
N ILE A 56 13.09 12.86 11.00
CA ILE A 56 12.75 14.23 11.42
C ILE A 56 11.40 14.16 12.10
N VAL A 57 11.38 14.41 13.42
CA VAL A 57 10.15 14.31 14.20
C VAL A 57 9.67 15.72 14.56
N ARG A 58 8.39 15.98 14.31
CA ARG A 58 7.75 17.25 14.67
C ARG A 58 6.40 16.91 15.28
N ASP A 59 6.11 17.45 16.46
CA ASP A 59 4.85 17.19 17.17
C ASP A 59 4.56 15.68 17.32
N ASN A 60 5.60 14.91 17.63
CA ASN A 60 5.56 13.45 17.79
C ASN A 60 5.24 12.68 16.50
N HIS A 61 5.33 13.34 15.35
CA HIS A 61 5.09 12.69 14.04
C HIS A 61 6.33 12.72 13.18
N GLU A 62 6.62 11.58 12.54
CA GLU A 62 7.72 11.47 11.59
C GLU A 62 7.40 12.26 10.33
N GLN A 63 8.32 13.14 9.93
CA GLN A 63 8.12 14.01 8.77
C GLN A 63 8.97 13.62 7.55
N ALA A 64 9.99 12.81 7.74
CA ALA A 64 10.95 12.52 6.66
C ALA A 64 10.56 11.30 5.81
N THR A 65 9.58 10.52 6.24
CA THR A 65 9.18 9.30 5.54
C THR A 65 7.76 9.42 4.98
N ILE A 66 7.47 8.64 3.95
CA ILE A 66 6.13 8.51 3.40
C ILE A 66 5.68 7.06 3.57
N HIS A 67 4.36 6.84 3.51
CA HIS A 67 3.78 5.52 3.63
C HIS A 67 3.98 4.71 2.34
N ALA A 68 3.92 3.39 2.45
CA ALA A 68 4.06 2.49 1.30
C ALA A 68 3.04 2.80 0.21
N GLU A 69 1.80 3.05 0.60
CA GLU A 69 0.71 3.36 -0.33
C GLU A 69 0.95 4.69 -1.03
N GLN A 70 1.40 5.70 -0.27
CA GLN A 70 1.76 7.00 -0.84
C GLN A 70 2.88 6.86 -1.86
N ASN A 71 3.89 6.07 -1.52
CA ASN A 71 5.03 5.82 -2.40
C ASN A 71 4.56 5.17 -3.71
N ALA A 72 3.72 4.14 -3.64
CA ALA A 72 3.23 3.45 -4.82
C ALA A 72 2.37 4.37 -5.72
N ILE A 73 1.49 5.17 -5.12
CA ILE A 73 0.65 6.12 -5.87
C ILE A 73 1.52 7.19 -6.53
N CYS A 74 2.48 7.74 -5.80
CA CYS A 74 3.36 8.77 -6.33
C CYS A 74 4.25 8.24 -7.44
N ASP A 75 4.68 6.97 -7.35
CA ASP A 75 5.42 6.33 -8.43
C ASP A 75 4.57 6.26 -9.70
N CYS A 76 3.30 5.88 -9.58
CA CYS A 76 2.38 5.91 -10.73
C CYS A 76 2.26 7.32 -11.31
N ALA A 77 2.08 8.33 -10.44
CA ALA A 77 1.98 9.72 -10.89
C ALA A 77 3.23 10.18 -11.63
N LYS A 78 4.40 9.84 -11.10
CA LYS A 78 5.69 10.22 -11.70
C LYS A 78 5.87 9.61 -13.09
N ARG A 79 5.44 8.38 -13.29
CA ARG A 79 5.61 7.68 -14.57
C ARG A 79 4.43 7.85 -15.51
N GLY A 80 3.38 8.55 -15.11
CA GLY A 80 2.19 8.73 -15.92
C GLY A 80 1.34 7.48 -16.08
N VAL A 81 1.30 6.63 -15.05
CA VAL A 81 0.54 5.39 -15.05
C VAL A 81 -0.73 5.58 -14.22
N SER A 82 -1.89 5.24 -14.77
CA SER A 82 -3.16 5.39 -14.08
C SER A 82 -3.40 4.26 -13.09
N CYS A 83 -3.85 4.60 -11.88
CA CYS A 83 -4.31 3.65 -10.88
C CYS A 83 -5.79 3.30 -11.04
N ASN A 84 -6.47 3.87 -12.03
CA ASN A 84 -7.92 3.69 -12.15
C ASN A 84 -8.29 2.22 -12.32
N ASP A 85 -9.26 1.75 -11.53
CA ASP A 85 -9.75 0.37 -11.51
C ASP A 85 -8.69 -0.66 -11.05
N ALA A 86 -7.62 -0.21 -10.41
CA ALA A 86 -6.57 -1.10 -9.93
C ALA A 86 -6.94 -1.75 -8.58
N THR A 87 -6.15 -2.77 -8.21
CA THR A 87 -6.20 -3.42 -6.92
C THR A 87 -4.93 -3.08 -6.16
N ALA A 88 -5.04 -2.68 -4.89
CA ALA A 88 -3.90 -2.48 -4.01
C ALA A 88 -3.73 -3.69 -3.11
N TYR A 89 -2.53 -4.27 -3.09
CA TYR A 89 -2.14 -5.29 -2.13
C TYR A 89 -1.22 -4.65 -1.10
N ILE A 90 -1.55 -4.75 0.17
CA ILE A 90 -0.82 -4.07 1.25
C ILE A 90 -0.52 -5.08 2.36
N THR A 91 0.65 -4.98 2.97
CA THR A 91 1.00 -5.87 4.09
C THR A 91 0.13 -5.66 5.32
N HIS A 92 -0.35 -4.43 5.52
CA HIS A 92 -1.11 -4.05 6.73
C HIS A 92 -2.38 -3.29 6.36
N TYR A 93 -3.36 -3.33 7.26
CA TYR A 93 -4.59 -2.56 7.11
C TYR A 93 -4.24 -1.09 6.85
N PRO A 94 -4.82 -0.47 5.82
CA PRO A 94 -4.43 0.90 5.44
C PRO A 94 -4.93 1.92 6.46
N CYS A 95 -4.13 2.95 6.71
CA CYS A 95 -4.57 4.07 7.53
C CYS A 95 -5.61 4.90 6.77
N LEU A 96 -6.30 5.76 7.51
CA LEU A 96 -7.35 6.60 6.93
C LEU A 96 -6.83 7.48 5.79
N ILE A 97 -5.67 8.10 5.99
CA ILE A 97 -5.07 8.98 4.97
C ILE A 97 -4.82 8.19 3.68
N CYS A 98 -4.17 7.03 3.78
CA CYS A 98 -3.84 6.22 2.60
C CYS A 98 -5.09 5.65 1.94
N THR A 99 -6.09 5.26 2.73
CA THR A 99 -7.37 4.78 2.17
C THR A 99 -8.02 5.85 1.30
N ARG A 100 -8.07 7.09 1.79
CA ARG A 100 -8.65 8.20 1.01
C ARG A 100 -7.87 8.44 -0.28
N LEU A 101 -6.53 8.36 -0.21
CA LEU A 101 -5.69 8.55 -1.39
C LEU A 101 -5.88 7.44 -2.41
N LEU A 102 -5.94 6.18 -1.97
CA LEU A 102 -6.16 5.04 -2.85
C LEU A 102 -7.50 5.15 -3.56
N ILE A 103 -8.56 5.49 -2.83
CA ILE A 103 -9.89 5.67 -3.40
C ILE A 103 -9.88 6.83 -4.40
N ALA A 104 -9.29 7.97 -4.03
CA ALA A 104 -9.22 9.15 -4.91
C ALA A 104 -8.41 8.87 -6.18
N ALA A 105 -7.42 7.98 -6.10
CA ALA A 105 -6.62 7.58 -7.26
C ALA A 105 -7.35 6.61 -8.19
N GLY A 106 -8.51 6.09 -7.79
CA GLY A 106 -9.33 5.20 -8.60
C GLY A 106 -9.16 3.71 -8.28
N VAL A 107 -8.45 3.37 -7.21
CA VAL A 107 -8.31 1.99 -6.77
C VAL A 107 -9.68 1.44 -6.38
N ARG A 108 -10.02 0.25 -6.86
CA ARG A 108 -11.32 -0.37 -6.68
C ARG A 108 -11.32 -1.47 -5.62
N GLU A 109 -10.19 -2.11 -5.40
CA GLU A 109 -10.05 -3.17 -4.41
C GLU A 109 -8.81 -2.93 -3.56
N ILE A 110 -8.95 -3.19 -2.26
CA ILE A 110 -7.84 -3.12 -1.30
C ILE A 110 -7.78 -4.46 -0.60
N LYS A 111 -6.64 -5.14 -0.70
CA LYS A 111 -6.41 -6.44 -0.09
C LYS A 111 -5.22 -6.35 0.84
N TYR A 112 -5.41 -6.69 2.11
CA TYR A 112 -4.37 -6.53 3.13
C TYR A 112 -4.12 -7.85 3.85
N ILE A 113 -2.97 -7.96 4.49
CA ILE A 113 -2.56 -9.22 5.14
C ILE A 113 -2.80 -9.18 6.65
N GLU A 114 -2.36 -8.11 7.32
CA GLU A 114 -2.41 -8.02 8.78
C GLU A 114 -3.24 -6.82 9.24
N ASP A 115 -4.02 -7.02 10.31
CA ASP A 115 -4.71 -5.91 10.96
C ASP A 115 -3.69 -4.98 11.61
N TYR A 116 -3.97 -3.69 11.58
CA TYR A 116 -3.10 -2.70 12.22
C TYR A 116 -3.89 -1.41 12.46
N ARG A 117 -4.24 -1.16 13.73
CA ARG A 117 -4.97 0.06 14.12
C ARG A 117 -6.13 0.35 13.18
N ASN A 118 -6.98 -0.65 12.97
CA ASN A 118 -8.10 -0.56 12.03
C ASN A 118 -9.06 0.54 12.44
N ASP A 119 -9.05 1.64 11.69
CA ASP A 119 -9.91 2.80 11.94
C ASP A 119 -11.27 2.56 11.29
N GLU A 120 -12.34 2.73 12.04
CA GLU A 120 -13.71 2.51 11.54
C GLU A 120 -14.08 3.45 10.37
N LEU A 121 -13.43 4.62 10.28
CA LEU A 121 -13.66 5.53 9.16
C LEU A 121 -13.16 4.98 7.83
N VAL A 122 -12.17 4.06 7.86
CA VAL A 122 -11.74 3.35 6.66
C VAL A 122 -12.91 2.54 6.09
N GLU A 123 -13.58 1.77 6.95
CA GLU A 123 -14.77 0.99 6.56
C GLU A 123 -15.87 1.90 6.01
N TYR A 124 -16.09 3.05 6.67
CA TYR A 124 -17.09 3.99 6.24
C TYR A 124 -16.87 4.46 4.80
N PHE A 125 -15.65 4.91 4.48
CA PHE A 125 -15.36 5.42 3.14
C PHE A 125 -15.35 4.32 2.08
N VAL A 126 -14.86 3.14 2.45
CA VAL A 126 -14.86 1.98 1.56
C VAL A 126 -16.31 1.64 1.16
N GLN A 127 -17.24 1.65 2.13
CA GLN A 127 -18.64 1.39 1.85
C GLN A 127 -19.29 2.49 1.00
N GLN A 128 -18.98 3.76 1.29
CA GLN A 128 -19.55 4.88 0.54
C GLN A 128 -19.17 4.84 -0.95
N LYS A 129 -17.99 4.32 -1.27
CA LYS A 129 -17.50 4.23 -2.64
C LYS A 129 -17.66 2.86 -3.26
N SER A 130 -18.27 1.93 -2.55
CA SER A 130 -18.44 0.54 -2.98
C SER A 130 -17.10 -0.11 -3.35
N ILE A 131 -16.06 0.19 -2.56
CA ILE A 131 -14.74 -0.41 -2.71
C ILE A 131 -14.73 -1.75 -1.98
N CYS A 132 -14.04 -2.73 -2.54
CA CYS A 132 -13.84 -4.02 -1.90
C CYS A 132 -12.62 -3.93 -0.97
N LEU A 133 -12.81 -4.21 0.32
CA LEU A 133 -11.72 -4.25 1.30
C LEU A 133 -11.71 -5.64 1.92
N VAL A 134 -10.64 -6.39 1.67
CA VAL A 134 -10.57 -7.82 2.02
C VAL A 134 -9.25 -8.14 2.71
N LYS A 135 -9.35 -8.92 3.80
CA LYS A 135 -8.17 -9.47 4.46
C LYS A 135 -7.80 -10.78 3.79
N LEU A 136 -6.55 -10.91 3.37
CA LEU A 136 -6.04 -12.15 2.78
C LEU A 136 -5.74 -13.19 3.84
N GLN A 137 -5.92 -14.45 3.48
CA GLN A 137 -5.63 -15.57 4.36
C GLN A 137 -4.14 -15.88 4.44
#